data_f31fcd82195cb9c241591a8319b5a551
#
_entry.id   f31fcd82195cb9c241591a8319b5a551
#
_cell.length_a   1.000
_cell.length_b   1.000
_cell.length_c   1.000
_cell.angle_alpha   90.00
_cell.angle_beta   90.00
_cell.angle_gamma   90.00
#
_symmetry.space_group_name_H-M   'P 1'
#
loop_
_entity.id
_entity.type
_entity.pdbx_description
1 polymer ?
#
loop_
_entity_poly.entity_id
_entity_poly.type
_entity_poly.pdbx_seq_one_letter_code
_entity_poly.pdbx_strand_id
1 'polypeptide(L)'
;MKNNIDEIIECVIREKGLLEDMKEIDRRLRKKKRNHLRTIIFSAAACLIVLIGVNIRLHSIATRVGYSFTPTFTQRGNSERTALIQEKRLDEALAKISSSLVEVNAKAAENGISDPDYIAQLTADRQELAILEAACRLRKGQYLKARRILKGLVNAGGAWSDDAKILLEKL
;
A
#
# COMPACT_ATOMS: atom_id res chain seq x y z
N MET A 1 19.39 32.39 74.59
CA MET A 1 19.17 33.08 73.29
C MET A 1 20.08 32.54 72.14
N LYS A 2 21.22 31.96 72.40
CA LYS A 2 22.10 31.38 71.36
C LYS A 2 21.46 30.16 70.59
N ASN A 3 20.74 29.30 71.31
CA ASN A 3 20.21 28.07 70.72
C ASN A 3 19.15 28.28 69.58
N ASN A 4 18.43 29.39 69.61
CA ASN A 4 17.38 29.64 68.59
C ASN A 4 17.96 30.10 67.23
N ILE A 5 19.15 30.72 67.26
CA ILE A 5 19.80 31.18 66.02
C ILE A 5 20.43 29.97 65.25
N ASP A 6 21.03 29.07 66.04
CA ASP A 6 21.67 27.87 65.46
C ASP A 6 20.63 26.92 64.80
N GLU A 7 19.45 26.75 65.45
CA GLU A 7 18.30 25.98 64.81
C GLU A 7 17.78 26.62 63.52
N ILE A 8 17.70 27.96 63.49
CA ILE A 8 17.26 28.67 62.29
C ILE A 8 18.29 28.48 61.14
N ILE A 9 19.58 28.56 61.46
CA ILE A 9 20.67 28.38 60.50
C ILE A 9 20.66 26.95 59.95
N GLU A 10 20.51 25.94 60.81
CA GLU A 10 20.40 24.53 60.36
C GLU A 10 19.18 24.31 59.48
N CYS A 11 18.02 24.92 59.81
CA CYS A 11 16.81 24.82 59.02
C CYS A 11 17.01 25.44 57.60
N VAL A 12 17.61 26.61 57.51
CA VAL A 12 17.92 27.29 56.23
C VAL A 12 18.92 26.52 55.38
N ILE A 13 19.94 25.92 56.00
CA ILE A 13 20.93 25.09 55.30
C ILE A 13 20.26 23.83 54.75
N ARG A 14 19.38 23.18 55.53
CA ARG A 14 18.62 22.00 55.10
C ARG A 14 17.65 22.33 53.96
N GLU A 15 16.95 23.47 54.02
CA GLU A 15 16.08 23.92 52.93
C GLU A 15 16.86 24.22 51.64
N LYS A 16 18.03 24.84 51.71
CA LYS A 16 18.89 25.06 50.54
C LYS A 16 19.37 23.75 49.95
N GLY A 17 19.76 22.77 50.75
CA GLY A 17 20.12 21.42 50.26
C GLY A 17 18.98 20.74 49.55
N LEU A 18 17.77 20.76 50.12
CA LEU A 18 16.59 20.20 49.50
C LEU A 18 16.24 20.88 48.16
N LEU A 19 16.39 22.19 48.04
CA LEU A 19 16.17 22.93 46.81
C LEU A 19 17.17 22.58 45.71
N GLU A 20 18.43 22.33 46.06
CA GLU A 20 19.46 21.88 45.11
C GLU A 20 19.19 20.46 44.63
N ASP A 21 18.82 19.56 45.52
CA ASP A 21 18.44 18.19 45.20
C ASP A 21 17.21 18.15 44.28
N MET A 22 16.20 18.96 44.56
CA MET A 22 15.02 19.07 43.68
C MET A 22 15.40 19.60 42.30
N LYS A 23 16.28 20.59 42.20
CA LYS A 23 16.76 21.10 40.89
C LYS A 23 17.53 20.02 40.10
N GLU A 24 18.33 19.22 40.79
CA GLU A 24 19.07 18.13 40.14
C GLU A 24 18.15 17.02 39.66
N ILE A 25 17.14 16.62 40.45
CA ILE A 25 16.12 15.66 40.08
C ILE A 25 15.36 16.16 38.85
N ASP A 26 14.94 17.43 38.84
CA ASP A 26 14.20 18.02 37.70
C ASP A 26 15.08 18.04 36.44
N ARG A 27 16.37 18.36 36.57
CA ARG A 27 17.34 18.31 35.46
C ARG A 27 17.50 16.88 34.91
N ARG A 28 17.58 15.87 35.78
CA ARG A 28 17.68 14.45 35.40
C ARG A 28 16.41 13.98 34.70
N LEU A 29 15.22 14.35 35.19
CA LEU A 29 13.93 14.04 34.58
C LEU A 29 13.77 14.66 33.19
N ARG A 30 14.12 15.95 33.04
CA ARG A 30 14.10 16.64 31.74
C ARG A 30 15.07 15.99 30.74
N LYS A 31 16.26 15.59 31.18
CA LYS A 31 17.25 14.88 30.35
C LYS A 31 16.71 13.51 29.91
N LYS A 32 16.11 12.74 30.83
CA LYS A 32 15.50 11.43 30.54
C LYS A 32 14.34 11.56 29.54
N LYS A 33 13.44 12.53 29.78
CA LYS A 33 12.31 12.81 28.86
C LYS A 33 12.78 13.20 27.45
N ARG A 34 13.80 14.04 27.35
CA ARG A 34 14.40 14.47 26.06
C ARG A 34 15.06 13.31 25.33
N ASN A 35 15.77 12.44 26.03
CA ASN A 35 16.38 11.26 25.43
C ASN A 35 15.32 10.26 24.94
N HIS A 36 14.29 10.01 25.73
CA HIS A 36 13.18 9.16 25.34
C HIS A 36 12.45 9.69 24.09
N LEU A 37 12.19 10.99 24.03
CA LEU A 37 11.59 11.63 22.86
C LEU A 37 12.48 11.47 21.60
N ARG A 38 13.81 11.67 21.76
CA ARG A 38 14.77 11.44 20.66
C ARG A 38 14.73 10.00 20.16
N THR A 39 14.71 9.01 21.06
CA THR A 39 14.64 7.60 20.69
C THR A 39 13.37 7.30 19.90
N ILE A 40 12.22 7.85 20.31
CA ILE A 40 10.94 7.68 19.57
C ILE A 40 11.04 8.30 18.17
N ILE A 41 11.59 9.51 18.05
CA ILE A 41 11.74 10.19 16.75
C ILE A 41 12.65 9.39 15.81
N PHE A 42 13.80 8.90 16.31
CA PHE A 42 14.71 8.09 15.50
C PHE A 42 14.10 6.77 15.08
N SER A 43 13.36 6.10 15.98
CA SER A 43 12.64 4.86 15.66
C SER A 43 11.58 5.11 14.59
N ALA A 44 10.77 6.16 14.71
CA ALA A 44 9.76 6.51 13.71
C ALA A 44 10.39 6.85 12.34
N ALA A 45 11.50 7.60 12.34
CA ALA A 45 12.22 7.92 11.11
C ALA A 45 12.78 6.66 10.44
N ALA A 46 13.35 5.73 11.21
CA ALA A 46 13.85 4.46 10.68
C ALA A 46 12.72 3.62 10.05
N CYS A 47 11.56 3.53 10.71
CA CYS A 47 10.38 2.85 10.15
C CYS A 47 9.93 3.48 8.83
N LEU A 48 9.90 4.81 8.75
CA LEU A 48 9.52 5.50 7.51
C LEU A 48 10.49 5.21 6.37
N ILE A 49 11.79 5.21 6.63
CA ILE A 49 12.82 4.89 5.62
C ILE A 49 12.63 3.46 5.09
N VAL A 50 12.37 2.49 5.98
CA VAL A 50 12.10 1.10 5.59
C VAL A 50 10.84 1.01 4.74
N LEU A 51 9.75 1.67 5.14
CA LEU A 51 8.49 1.69 4.38
C LEU A 51 8.67 2.30 2.98
N ILE A 52 9.42 3.39 2.87
CA ILE A 52 9.73 4.02 1.57
C ILE A 52 10.57 3.06 0.72
N GLY A 53 11.60 2.45 1.27
CA GLY A 53 12.44 1.49 0.56
C GLY A 53 11.66 0.28 0.04
N VAL A 54 10.79 -0.30 0.86
CA VAL A 54 9.90 -1.39 0.46
C VAL A 54 8.95 -0.95 -0.66
N ASN A 55 8.37 0.25 -0.56
CA ASN A 55 7.46 0.75 -1.58
C ASN A 55 8.16 0.96 -2.94
N ILE A 56 9.36 1.54 -2.93
CA ILE A 56 10.18 1.71 -4.15
C ILE A 56 10.51 0.34 -4.77
N ARG A 57 10.89 -0.64 -3.95
CA ARG A 57 11.19 -1.99 -4.43
C ARG A 57 9.97 -2.66 -5.06
N LEU A 58 8.81 -2.61 -4.41
CA LEU A 58 7.56 -3.17 -4.93
C LEU A 58 7.14 -2.49 -6.23
N HIS A 59 7.28 -1.16 -6.32
CA HIS A 59 7.02 -0.41 -7.55
C HIS A 59 7.93 -0.87 -8.70
N SER A 60 9.23 -1.03 -8.45
CA SER A 60 10.20 -1.49 -9.44
C SER A 60 9.93 -2.92 -9.93
N ILE A 61 9.56 -3.83 -9.02
CA ILE A 61 9.19 -5.21 -9.39
C ILE A 61 7.95 -5.20 -10.26
N ALA A 62 6.90 -4.49 -9.84
CA ALA A 62 5.63 -4.43 -10.56
C ALA A 62 5.81 -3.87 -11.98
N THR A 63 6.56 -2.79 -12.15
CA THR A 63 6.82 -2.20 -13.48
C THR A 63 7.60 -3.16 -14.37
N ARG A 64 8.64 -3.81 -13.86
CA ARG A 64 9.41 -4.81 -14.62
C ARG A 64 8.52 -5.94 -15.11
N VAL A 65 7.71 -6.53 -14.24
CA VAL A 65 6.79 -7.61 -14.60
C VAL A 65 5.73 -7.11 -15.59
N GLY A 66 5.18 -5.92 -15.38
CA GLY A 66 4.18 -5.33 -16.28
C GLY A 66 4.70 -5.07 -17.69
N TYR A 67 5.95 -4.68 -17.85
CA TYR A 67 6.56 -4.50 -19.18
C TYR A 67 6.98 -5.82 -19.83
N SER A 68 7.25 -6.87 -19.08
CA SER A 68 7.55 -8.20 -19.62
C SER A 68 6.30 -8.97 -20.07
N PHE A 69 5.12 -8.52 -19.65
CA PHE A 69 3.85 -9.15 -19.99
C PHE A 69 3.11 -8.34 -21.05
N THR A 70 2.85 -8.96 -22.19
CA THR A 70 2.01 -8.40 -23.26
C THR A 70 0.90 -9.41 -23.53
N PRO A 71 -0.32 -9.17 -23.02
CA PRO A 71 -1.44 -10.06 -23.28
C PRO A 71 -1.80 -9.99 -24.76
N THR A 72 -1.96 -11.16 -25.39
CA THR A 72 -2.43 -11.29 -26.76
C THR A 72 -3.93 -11.61 -26.73
N PHE A 73 -4.73 -10.71 -27.27
CA PHE A 73 -6.18 -10.84 -27.29
C PHE A 73 -6.69 -11.12 -28.68
N THR A 74 -7.69 -11.99 -28.78
CA THR A 74 -8.38 -12.35 -30.02
C THR A 74 -9.60 -11.48 -30.28
N GLN A 75 -10.14 -10.78 -29.30
CA GLN A 75 -11.34 -9.95 -29.47
C GLN A 75 -11.03 -8.51 -29.93
N ARG A 76 -11.80 -8.06 -30.95
CA ARG A 76 -11.64 -6.74 -31.60
C ARG A 76 -11.67 -5.54 -30.66
N GLY A 77 -12.48 -5.58 -29.59
CA GLY A 77 -12.59 -4.48 -28.62
C GLY A 77 -11.37 -4.30 -27.70
N ASN A 78 -10.56 -5.35 -27.54
CA ASN A 78 -9.41 -5.32 -26.65
C ASN A 78 -8.11 -4.90 -27.36
N SER A 79 -8.08 -4.90 -28.69
CA SER A 79 -6.93 -4.41 -29.47
C SER A 79 -6.66 -2.92 -29.23
N GLU A 80 -7.70 -2.09 -29.14
CA GLU A 80 -7.56 -0.66 -28.84
C GLU A 80 -7.03 -0.42 -27.43
N ARG A 81 -7.54 -1.17 -26.43
CA ARG A 81 -7.07 -1.08 -25.05
C ARG A 81 -5.62 -1.54 -24.92
N THR A 82 -5.26 -2.59 -25.64
CA THR A 82 -3.88 -3.09 -25.71
C THR A 82 -2.95 -2.06 -26.36
N ALA A 83 -3.38 -1.40 -27.43
CA ALA A 83 -2.64 -0.32 -28.07
C ALA A 83 -2.38 0.84 -27.10
N LEU A 84 -3.38 1.29 -26.33
CA LEU A 84 -3.21 2.31 -25.30
C LEU A 84 -2.20 1.90 -24.22
N ILE A 85 -2.18 0.62 -23.85
CA ILE A 85 -1.20 0.09 -22.88
C ILE A 85 0.20 0.11 -23.48
N GLN A 86 0.37 -0.22 -24.75
CA GLN A 86 1.65 -0.19 -25.45
C GLN A 86 2.16 1.23 -25.64
N GLU A 87 1.27 2.16 -25.96
CA GLU A 87 1.57 3.60 -26.09
C GLU A 87 1.83 4.30 -24.76
N LYS A 88 1.78 3.58 -23.63
CA LYS A 88 1.95 4.10 -22.27
C LYS A 88 0.84 5.08 -21.81
N ARG A 89 -0.29 5.13 -22.51
CA ARG A 89 -1.48 5.92 -22.12
C ARG A 89 -2.30 5.16 -21.08
N LEU A 90 -1.64 4.79 -19.98
CA LEU A 90 -2.16 3.85 -18.99
C LEU A 90 -3.41 4.36 -18.24
N ASP A 91 -3.56 5.68 -18.08
CA ASP A 91 -4.74 6.26 -17.42
C ASP A 91 -5.99 6.16 -18.29
N GLU A 92 -5.84 6.42 -19.60
CA GLU A 92 -6.93 6.24 -20.56
C GLU A 92 -7.30 4.77 -20.72
N ALA A 93 -6.31 3.89 -20.79
CA ALA A 93 -6.55 2.46 -20.82
C ALA A 93 -7.35 2.00 -19.59
N LEU A 94 -6.96 2.42 -18.39
CA LEU A 94 -7.69 2.11 -17.18
C LEU A 94 -9.10 2.68 -17.15
N ALA A 95 -9.31 3.89 -17.64
CA ALA A 95 -10.65 4.49 -17.74
C ALA A 95 -11.56 3.68 -18.67
N LYS A 96 -11.07 3.30 -19.85
CA LYS A 96 -11.82 2.45 -20.80
C LYS A 96 -12.08 1.04 -20.26
N ILE A 97 -11.12 0.43 -19.57
CA ILE A 97 -11.30 -0.87 -18.93
C ILE A 97 -12.34 -0.78 -17.82
N SER A 98 -12.29 0.25 -16.98
CA SER A 98 -13.24 0.42 -15.88
C SER A 98 -14.67 0.66 -16.38
N SER A 99 -14.88 1.45 -17.43
CA SER A 99 -16.19 1.66 -18.03
C SER A 99 -16.76 0.35 -18.60
N SER A 100 -15.92 -0.45 -19.26
CA SER A 100 -16.35 -1.75 -19.80
C SER A 100 -16.64 -2.78 -18.72
N LEU A 101 -15.89 -2.78 -17.60
CA LEU A 101 -16.21 -3.64 -16.45
C LEU A 101 -17.57 -3.29 -15.83
N VAL A 102 -17.90 -2.00 -15.74
CA VAL A 102 -19.23 -1.55 -15.27
C VAL A 102 -20.31 -2.06 -16.21
N GLU A 103 -20.13 -1.95 -17.52
CA GLU A 103 -21.09 -2.42 -18.51
C GLU A 103 -21.28 -3.96 -18.46
N VAL A 104 -20.19 -4.73 -18.41
CA VAL A 104 -20.26 -6.20 -18.30
C VAL A 104 -20.93 -6.62 -17.00
N ASN A 105 -20.63 -5.96 -15.89
CA ASN A 105 -21.27 -6.25 -14.60
C ASN A 105 -22.76 -5.87 -14.61
N ALA A 106 -23.15 -4.78 -15.28
CA ALA A 106 -24.55 -4.40 -15.42
C ALA A 106 -25.34 -5.46 -16.23
N LYS A 107 -24.79 -5.90 -17.37
CA LYS A 107 -25.35 -6.99 -18.17
C LYS A 107 -25.48 -8.30 -17.38
N ALA A 108 -24.47 -8.63 -16.57
CA ALA A 108 -24.50 -9.83 -15.73
C ALA A 108 -25.52 -9.74 -14.59
N ALA A 109 -25.90 -8.53 -14.17
CA ALA A 109 -26.90 -8.31 -13.11
C ALA A 109 -28.32 -8.22 -13.64
N GLU A 110 -28.55 -8.18 -14.97
CA GLU A 110 -29.89 -8.16 -15.55
C GLU A 110 -30.62 -9.48 -15.22
N ASN A 111 -31.76 -9.33 -14.54
CA ASN A 111 -32.60 -10.45 -14.16
C ASN A 111 -33.23 -11.10 -15.42
N GLY A 112 -33.00 -12.39 -15.60
CA GLY A 112 -33.65 -13.15 -16.69
C GLY A 112 -32.70 -13.78 -17.70
N ILE A 113 -31.37 -13.60 -17.55
CA ILE A 113 -30.39 -14.29 -18.40
C ILE A 113 -30.29 -15.74 -17.91
N SER A 114 -30.96 -16.64 -18.63
CA SER A 114 -30.92 -18.09 -18.35
C SER A 114 -30.04 -18.85 -19.34
N ASP A 115 -29.48 -18.15 -20.33
CA ASP A 115 -28.60 -18.77 -21.35
C ASP A 115 -27.19 -19.01 -20.77
N PRO A 116 -26.79 -20.28 -20.57
CA PRO A 116 -25.49 -20.63 -20.01
C PRO A 116 -24.32 -20.18 -20.90
N ASP A 117 -24.48 -20.16 -22.21
CA ASP A 117 -23.44 -19.75 -23.14
C ASP A 117 -23.18 -18.23 -23.03
N TYR A 118 -24.26 -17.45 -22.90
CA TYR A 118 -24.12 -15.99 -22.66
C TYR A 118 -23.48 -15.67 -21.34
N ILE A 119 -23.81 -16.38 -20.26
CA ILE A 119 -23.18 -16.24 -18.96
C ILE A 119 -21.70 -16.59 -19.03
N ALA A 120 -21.34 -17.66 -19.72
CA ALA A 120 -19.94 -18.06 -19.92
C ALA A 120 -19.17 -16.98 -20.69
N GLN A 121 -19.77 -16.39 -21.74
CA GLN A 121 -19.17 -15.29 -22.50
C GLN A 121 -18.93 -14.04 -21.64
N LEU A 122 -19.93 -13.59 -20.86
CA LEU A 122 -19.78 -12.46 -19.94
C LEU A 122 -18.68 -12.70 -18.90
N THR A 123 -18.57 -13.94 -18.43
CA THR A 123 -17.52 -14.33 -17.48
C THR A 123 -16.14 -14.25 -18.13
N ALA A 124 -15.99 -14.72 -19.37
CA ALA A 124 -14.77 -14.64 -20.14
C ALA A 124 -14.36 -13.16 -20.39
N ASP A 125 -15.32 -12.34 -20.83
CA ASP A 125 -15.10 -10.90 -21.06
C ASP A 125 -14.62 -10.18 -19.79
N ARG A 126 -15.25 -10.50 -18.65
CA ARG A 126 -14.86 -9.96 -17.36
C ARG A 126 -13.43 -10.36 -16.97
N GLN A 127 -13.05 -11.61 -17.19
CA GLN A 127 -11.70 -12.09 -16.89
C GLN A 127 -10.66 -11.44 -17.81
N GLU A 128 -10.99 -11.24 -19.09
CA GLU A 128 -10.13 -10.57 -20.06
C GLU A 128 -9.91 -9.10 -19.69
N LEU A 129 -10.95 -8.38 -19.29
CA LEU A 129 -10.83 -7.01 -18.79
C LEU A 129 -10.01 -6.94 -17.49
N ALA A 130 -10.16 -7.93 -16.61
CA ALA A 130 -9.41 -7.98 -15.36
C ALA A 130 -7.91 -8.21 -15.58
N ILE A 131 -7.51 -9.07 -16.54
CA ILE A 131 -6.08 -9.27 -16.86
C ILE A 131 -5.48 -8.02 -17.50
N LEU A 132 -6.24 -7.29 -18.34
CA LEU A 132 -5.84 -5.99 -18.88
C LEU A 132 -5.65 -4.95 -17.79
N GLU A 133 -6.58 -4.87 -16.84
CA GLU A 133 -6.46 -3.99 -15.68
C GLU A 133 -5.20 -4.31 -14.86
N ALA A 134 -4.96 -5.60 -14.61
CA ALA A 134 -3.77 -6.03 -13.89
C ALA A 134 -2.49 -5.61 -14.63
N ALA A 135 -2.40 -5.79 -15.94
CA ALA A 135 -1.27 -5.38 -16.77
C ALA A 135 -1.03 -3.85 -16.70
N CYS A 136 -2.09 -3.05 -16.81
CA CYS A 136 -1.99 -1.59 -16.66
C CYS A 136 -1.47 -1.19 -15.28
N ARG A 137 -2.02 -1.81 -14.22
CA ARG A 137 -1.63 -1.51 -12.84
C ARG A 137 -0.20 -1.92 -12.55
N LEU A 138 0.27 -3.04 -13.12
CA LEU A 138 1.67 -3.46 -13.03
C LEU A 138 2.58 -2.42 -13.68
N ARG A 139 2.28 -1.97 -14.90
CA ARG A 139 3.06 -0.94 -15.60
C ARG A 139 3.08 0.40 -14.87
N LYS A 140 2.01 0.73 -14.14
CA LYS A 140 1.95 1.89 -13.22
C LYS A 140 2.66 1.65 -11.88
N GLY A 141 3.25 0.48 -11.64
CA GLY A 141 3.88 0.12 -10.38
C GLY A 141 2.92 -0.07 -9.21
N GLN A 142 1.63 -0.24 -9.47
CA GLN A 142 0.60 -0.44 -8.45
C GLN A 142 0.53 -1.89 -7.98
N TYR A 143 1.61 -2.38 -7.38
CA TYR A 143 1.82 -3.76 -6.95
C TYR A 143 0.62 -4.39 -6.23
N LEU A 144 0.16 -3.76 -5.15
CA LEU A 144 -0.90 -4.34 -4.30
C LEU A 144 -2.23 -4.47 -5.03
N LYS A 145 -2.57 -3.49 -5.88
CA LYS A 145 -3.81 -3.51 -6.66
C LYS A 145 -3.74 -4.60 -7.73
N ALA A 146 -2.65 -4.67 -8.48
CA ALA A 146 -2.42 -5.70 -9.47
C ALA A 146 -2.47 -7.11 -8.86
N ARG A 147 -1.74 -7.33 -7.75
CA ARG A 147 -1.71 -8.60 -7.05
C ARG A 147 -3.10 -9.06 -6.59
N ARG A 148 -3.95 -8.13 -6.14
CA ARG A 148 -5.34 -8.45 -5.73
C ARG A 148 -6.16 -8.96 -6.92
N ILE A 149 -6.06 -8.29 -8.08
CA ILE A 149 -6.78 -8.68 -9.30
C ILE A 149 -6.30 -10.05 -9.79
N LEU A 150 -4.98 -10.26 -9.86
CA LEU A 150 -4.40 -11.54 -10.28
C LEU A 150 -4.81 -12.70 -9.37
N LYS A 151 -4.82 -12.50 -8.05
CA LYS A 151 -5.34 -13.51 -7.11
C LYS A 151 -6.82 -13.80 -7.35
N GLY A 152 -7.63 -12.79 -7.65
CA GLY A 152 -9.03 -12.97 -8.02
C GLY A 152 -9.19 -13.83 -9.27
N LEU A 153 -8.37 -13.63 -10.31
CA LEU A 153 -8.38 -14.42 -11.53
C LEU A 153 -7.96 -15.88 -11.28
N VAL A 154 -6.93 -16.12 -10.49
CA VAL A 154 -6.50 -17.49 -10.13
C VAL A 154 -7.62 -18.22 -9.38
N ASN A 155 -8.27 -17.56 -8.44
CA ASN A 155 -9.34 -18.16 -7.64
C ASN A 155 -10.62 -18.42 -8.47
N ALA A 156 -10.91 -17.58 -9.46
CA ALA A 156 -12.05 -17.76 -10.35
C ALA A 156 -11.85 -18.88 -11.36
N GLY A 157 -10.59 -19.24 -11.64
CA GLY A 157 -10.25 -20.18 -12.71
C GLY A 157 -10.52 -19.59 -14.11
N GLY A 158 -10.47 -20.43 -15.14
CA GLY A 158 -10.74 -20.05 -16.51
C GLY A 158 -9.50 -19.70 -17.32
N ALA A 159 -9.70 -19.12 -18.51
CA ALA A 159 -8.66 -18.97 -19.54
C ALA A 159 -7.42 -18.18 -19.08
N TRP A 160 -7.58 -17.22 -18.17
CA TRP A 160 -6.51 -16.34 -17.71
C TRP A 160 -5.91 -16.73 -16.35
N SER A 161 -6.35 -17.86 -15.78
CA SER A 161 -5.88 -18.33 -14.46
C SER A 161 -4.38 -18.65 -14.47
N ASP A 162 -3.90 -19.32 -15.51
CA ASP A 162 -2.50 -19.74 -15.62
C ASP A 162 -1.57 -18.53 -15.85
N ASP A 163 -1.96 -17.61 -16.73
CA ASP A 163 -1.23 -16.35 -16.94
C ASP A 163 -1.16 -15.52 -15.65
N ALA A 164 -2.28 -15.44 -14.93
CA ALA A 164 -2.33 -14.74 -13.64
C ALA A 164 -1.44 -15.40 -12.59
N LYS A 165 -1.35 -16.74 -12.58
CA LYS A 165 -0.46 -17.50 -11.70
C LYS A 165 1.02 -17.23 -12.01
N ILE A 166 1.39 -17.29 -13.31
CA ILE A 166 2.75 -16.98 -13.76
C ILE A 166 3.14 -15.53 -13.36
N LEU A 167 2.22 -14.58 -13.54
CA LEU A 167 2.48 -13.20 -13.14
C LEU A 167 2.64 -13.05 -11.63
N LEU A 168 1.84 -13.77 -10.82
CA LEU A 168 1.96 -13.76 -9.37
C LEU A 168 3.27 -14.34 -8.86
N GLU A 169 3.81 -15.36 -9.54
CA GLU A 169 5.10 -15.97 -9.20
C GLU A 169 6.28 -15.04 -9.48
N LYS A 170 6.13 -14.13 -10.46
CA LYS A 170 7.15 -13.13 -10.81
C LYS A 170 7.09 -11.88 -9.95
N LEU A 171 6.00 -11.67 -9.19
CA LEU A 171 5.78 -10.55 -8.30
C LEU A 171 6.31 -10.79 -6.89
#